data_d6658d1517a6c3cb5cfb4919be1ff592
#
_entry.id   d6658d1517a6c3cb5cfb4919be1ff592
#
_cell.length_a   1.000
_cell.length_b   1.000
_cell.length_c   1.000
_cell.angle_alpha   90.00
_cell.angle_beta   90.00
_cell.angle_gamma   90.00
#
_symmetry.space_group_name_H-M   'P 1'
#
loop_
_entity.id
_entity.type
_entity.pdbx_description
1 polymer ?
#
loop_
_entity_poly.entity_id
_entity_poly.type
_entity_poly.pdbx_seq_one_letter_code
_entity_poly.pdbx_strand_id
1 'polypeptide(L)'
;MEPSKLLVVLASGALALGAAACGEGGSDSGGGEGGGEKLSGTIKIDGSSTVAPLSEAAAELFQAENPDVRVTVGTSGTGGGFEKFCVGETDISDASRPIEDDEKAICEENNVKYEEIQVANDGLAVIINPENDWAKCLTVEQVKSIYDKGSKVDSWKQVDPSFPDEPMEIFGAGTDSGTFDYFTEAINGEEGRSRSDYNATEDDNVTVQGVSGAKGGIGYLGLSFVEQNEGKIVAAEIDGGDGCVAPSSETVQSGEYKPLSRPLFIYPTTEIEKKPEGKAFLEFYGENTDQVAEQALFVPLTEEQKTKTQGQIEQLGK
;
A
#
# COMPACT_ATOMS: atom_id res chain seq x y z
N MET A 1 -5.95 -6.95 -61.50
CA MET A 1 -4.74 -7.46 -62.19
C MET A 1 -4.07 -8.44 -61.28
N GLU A 2 -4.01 -9.61 -61.80
CA GLU A 2 -3.72 -10.90 -61.22
C GLU A 2 -2.27 -11.16 -60.74
N PRO A 3 -2.01 -12.37 -60.21
CA PRO A 3 -1.07 -12.72 -59.13
C PRO A 3 0.12 -13.56 -59.67
N SER A 4 1.05 -13.86 -58.79
CA SER A 4 2.03 -14.94 -59.02
C SER A 4 2.34 -15.62 -57.68
N LYS A 5 1.84 -16.80 -57.46
CA LYS A 5 2.28 -18.21 -57.69
C LYS A 5 3.72 -18.49 -57.24
N LEU A 6 3.84 -19.25 -56.15
CA LEU A 6 4.19 -20.66 -56.03
C LEU A 6 5.70 -21.00 -56.09
N LEU A 7 6.24 -21.57 -55.04
CA LEU A 7 6.99 -22.83 -55.17
C LEU A 7 7.12 -23.56 -53.80
N VAL A 8 6.55 -24.77 -53.79
CA VAL A 8 6.73 -25.83 -52.78
C VAL A 8 7.95 -26.64 -53.15
N VAL A 9 8.80 -26.94 -52.18
CA VAL A 9 9.75 -28.05 -52.32
C VAL A 9 9.65 -28.95 -51.11
N LEU A 10 9.09 -30.13 -51.33
CA LEU A 10 9.15 -31.32 -50.50
C LEU A 10 10.48 -32.02 -50.73
N ALA A 11 11.15 -32.41 -49.67
CA ALA A 11 12.20 -33.45 -49.72
C ALA A 11 12.10 -34.36 -48.50
N SER A 12 11.78 -35.60 -48.80
CA SER A 12 11.60 -36.73 -47.89
C SER A 12 12.93 -37.49 -47.71
N GLY A 13 13.05 -38.24 -46.61
CA GLY A 13 13.99 -39.35 -46.47
C GLY A 13 14.91 -39.18 -45.26
N ALA A 14 15.25 -40.14 -44.43
CA ALA A 14 14.92 -41.57 -44.36
C ALA A 14 15.20 -42.05 -42.92
N LEU A 15 14.52 -43.09 -42.49
CA LEU A 15 14.72 -43.85 -41.26
C LEU A 15 16.12 -44.49 -41.23
N ALA A 16 16.69 -44.53 -39.98
CA ALA A 16 17.68 -45.59 -39.60
C ALA A 16 17.39 -46.02 -38.15
N LEU A 17 16.92 -47.24 -38.00
CA LEU A 17 16.90 -48.02 -36.76
C LEU A 17 18.32 -48.49 -36.42
N GLY A 18 18.69 -48.36 -35.15
CA GLY A 18 19.88 -48.98 -34.60
C GLY A 18 19.60 -49.46 -33.19
N ALA A 19 19.54 -50.77 -33.01
CA ALA A 19 19.20 -51.45 -31.77
C ALA A 19 20.44 -51.68 -30.86
N ALA A 20 20.15 -51.62 -29.56
CA ALA A 20 20.71 -52.37 -28.42
C ALA A 20 22.20 -52.60 -28.26
N ALA A 21 22.71 -52.18 -27.10
CA ALA A 21 23.67 -52.97 -26.30
C ALA A 21 23.55 -52.57 -24.83
N CYS A 22 23.22 -53.53 -23.96
CA CYS A 22 23.35 -53.51 -22.52
C CYS A 22 24.84 -53.42 -22.14
N GLY A 23 25.15 -52.60 -21.15
CA GLY A 23 26.48 -52.51 -20.51
C GLY A 23 26.29 -52.09 -19.06
N GLU A 24 26.50 -53.03 -18.18
CA GLU A 24 26.43 -52.97 -16.72
C GLU A 24 27.69 -52.28 -16.17
N GLY A 25 27.48 -51.46 -15.11
CA GLY A 25 28.52 -51.17 -14.11
C GLY A 25 29.17 -49.76 -14.16
N GLY A 26 28.95 -49.00 -13.15
CA GLY A 26 29.77 -47.84 -12.81
C GLY A 26 29.03 -46.80 -11.95
N SER A 27 29.06 -47.02 -10.64
CA SER A 27 28.83 -45.96 -9.67
C SER A 27 29.78 -44.82 -9.90
N ASP A 28 29.32 -43.62 -10.07
CA ASP A 28 30.00 -42.51 -9.46
C ASP A 28 29.07 -41.32 -9.19
N SER A 29 29.42 -40.72 -8.13
CA SER A 29 28.88 -39.67 -7.33
C SER A 29 28.52 -38.37 -8.05
N GLY A 30 27.48 -37.70 -7.54
CA GLY A 30 27.59 -36.31 -7.17
C GLY A 30 27.23 -35.31 -8.24
N GLY A 31 26.06 -34.95 -8.21
CA GLY A 31 25.53 -33.72 -8.76
C GLY A 31 24.16 -33.49 -8.10
N GLY A 32 24.23 -33.09 -6.84
CA GLY A 32 23.01 -32.55 -6.18
C GLY A 32 22.72 -31.21 -6.82
N GLU A 33 22.00 -31.20 -7.93
CA GLU A 33 21.18 -30.08 -8.27
C GLU A 33 20.07 -30.09 -7.20
N GLY A 34 20.17 -29.14 -6.29
CA GLY A 34 19.08 -28.79 -5.37
C GLY A 34 17.90 -28.30 -6.20
N GLY A 35 17.12 -29.22 -6.70
CA GLY A 35 15.79 -28.97 -7.20
C GLY A 35 14.92 -28.64 -5.99
N GLY A 36 14.93 -27.41 -5.54
CA GLY A 36 13.91 -26.90 -4.65
C GLY A 36 12.55 -27.22 -5.30
N GLU A 37 11.67 -27.86 -4.55
CA GLU A 37 10.31 -28.13 -4.99
C GLU A 37 9.72 -26.81 -5.46
N LYS A 38 9.30 -26.69 -6.73
CA LYS A 38 8.74 -25.44 -7.26
C LYS A 38 7.48 -25.12 -6.47
N LEU A 39 7.46 -23.92 -5.90
CA LEU A 39 6.29 -23.43 -5.19
C LEU A 39 5.15 -23.24 -6.17
N SER A 40 3.97 -23.68 -5.77
CA SER A 40 2.72 -23.50 -6.54
C SER A 40 1.54 -23.46 -5.59
N GLY A 41 0.51 -22.70 -5.94
CA GLY A 41 -0.69 -22.58 -5.11
C GLY A 41 -1.33 -21.22 -5.23
N THR A 42 -2.23 -20.91 -4.28
CA THR A 42 -2.96 -19.63 -4.27
C THR A 42 -2.98 -19.05 -2.88
N ILE A 43 -2.65 -17.76 -2.79
CA ILE A 43 -2.75 -16.93 -1.58
C ILE A 43 -3.83 -15.89 -1.84
N LYS A 44 -4.75 -15.77 -0.90
CA LYS A 44 -5.87 -14.82 -0.96
C LYS A 44 -5.69 -13.74 0.08
N ILE A 45 -5.62 -12.51 -0.37
CA ILE A 45 -5.53 -11.31 0.46
C ILE A 45 -6.78 -10.46 0.19
N ASP A 46 -7.35 -9.84 1.21
CA ASP A 46 -8.44 -8.88 1.05
C ASP A 46 -8.42 -7.90 2.23
N GLY A 47 -8.89 -6.68 2.05
CA GLY A 47 -8.99 -5.72 3.15
C GLY A 47 -8.85 -4.26 2.73
N SER A 48 -8.02 -3.54 3.45
CA SER A 48 -7.80 -2.10 3.29
C SER A 48 -7.37 -1.71 1.88
N SER A 49 -8.08 -0.76 1.26
CA SER A 49 -7.70 -0.09 0.01
C SER A 49 -6.35 0.63 0.12
N THR A 50 -6.00 1.13 1.30
CA THR A 50 -4.70 1.77 1.57
C THR A 50 -3.55 0.76 1.56
N VAL A 51 -3.75 -0.45 2.12
CA VAL A 51 -2.69 -1.47 2.23
C VAL A 51 -2.58 -2.33 0.97
N ALA A 52 -3.65 -2.43 0.18
CA ALA A 52 -3.66 -3.21 -1.05
C ALA A 52 -2.46 -2.94 -1.98
N PRO A 53 -2.02 -1.69 -2.26
CA PRO A 53 -0.83 -1.43 -3.07
C PRO A 53 0.47 -2.05 -2.53
N LEU A 54 0.62 -2.18 -1.19
CA LEU A 54 1.75 -2.87 -0.58
C LEU A 54 1.69 -4.37 -0.85
N SER A 55 0.52 -4.98 -0.63
CA SER A 55 0.30 -6.41 -0.90
C SER A 55 0.40 -6.74 -2.38
N GLU A 56 -0.04 -5.84 -3.28
CA GLU A 56 0.12 -5.97 -4.73
C GLU A 56 1.60 -5.89 -5.15
N ALA A 57 2.37 -4.94 -4.60
CA ALA A 57 3.81 -4.82 -4.84
C ALA A 57 4.56 -6.06 -4.37
N ALA A 58 4.28 -6.55 -3.16
CA ALA A 58 4.85 -7.79 -2.65
C ALA A 58 4.48 -9.00 -3.53
N ALA A 59 3.23 -9.08 -3.98
CA ALA A 59 2.74 -10.13 -4.87
C ALA A 59 3.44 -10.10 -6.24
N GLU A 60 3.60 -8.92 -6.83
CA GLU A 60 4.29 -8.75 -8.12
C GLU A 60 5.74 -9.21 -8.03
N LEU A 61 6.47 -8.74 -7.02
CA LEU A 61 7.88 -9.10 -6.80
C LEU A 61 8.02 -10.61 -6.53
N PHE A 62 7.19 -11.17 -5.66
CA PHE A 62 7.24 -12.59 -5.32
C PHE A 62 6.89 -13.51 -6.51
N GLN A 63 5.86 -13.17 -7.28
CA GLN A 63 5.43 -13.96 -8.45
C GLN A 63 6.44 -13.87 -9.60
N ALA A 64 7.25 -12.82 -9.69
CA ALA A 64 8.34 -12.76 -10.67
C ALA A 64 9.37 -13.87 -10.44
N GLU A 65 9.60 -14.27 -9.19
CA GLU A 65 10.49 -15.37 -8.81
C GLU A 65 9.77 -16.74 -8.73
N ASN A 66 8.45 -16.71 -8.44
CA ASN A 66 7.61 -17.89 -8.23
C ASN A 66 6.37 -17.90 -9.15
N PRO A 67 6.55 -18.07 -10.48
CA PRO A 67 5.49 -17.86 -11.48
C PRO A 67 4.33 -18.87 -11.39
N ASP A 68 4.48 -19.97 -10.67
CA ASP A 68 3.43 -20.99 -10.47
C ASP A 68 2.59 -20.70 -9.20
N VAL A 69 2.92 -19.64 -8.43
CA VAL A 69 2.12 -19.15 -7.30
C VAL A 69 1.22 -18.02 -7.76
N ARG A 70 -0.02 -18.05 -7.33
CA ARG A 70 -0.99 -16.97 -7.59
C ARG A 70 -1.34 -16.26 -6.29
N VAL A 71 -1.04 -14.96 -6.21
CA VAL A 71 -1.51 -14.08 -5.14
C VAL A 71 -2.65 -13.22 -5.69
N THR A 72 -3.74 -13.11 -4.94
CA THR A 72 -4.89 -12.27 -5.29
C THR A 72 -5.13 -11.27 -4.17
N VAL A 73 -5.29 -10.01 -4.51
CA VAL A 73 -5.57 -8.92 -3.56
C VAL A 73 -6.94 -8.33 -3.87
N GLY A 74 -7.79 -8.22 -2.86
CA GLY A 74 -9.10 -7.57 -2.92
C GLY A 74 -9.14 -6.36 -1.99
N THR A 75 -10.09 -5.46 -2.24
CA THR A 75 -10.19 -4.16 -1.53
C THR A 75 -11.61 -3.96 -1.01
N SER A 76 -11.99 -4.67 0.07
CA SER A 76 -13.30 -4.52 0.70
C SER A 76 -13.32 -3.53 1.88
N GLY A 77 -12.21 -2.80 2.09
CA GLY A 77 -11.97 -1.98 3.28
C GLY A 77 -11.49 -2.82 4.47
N THR A 78 -10.89 -2.20 5.49
CA THR A 78 -10.34 -2.91 6.66
C THR A 78 -11.39 -3.77 7.35
N GLY A 79 -12.57 -3.24 7.64
CA GLY A 79 -13.65 -3.98 8.28
C GLY A 79 -14.17 -5.13 7.41
N GLY A 80 -14.43 -4.87 6.12
CA GLY A 80 -14.85 -5.91 5.17
C GLY A 80 -13.81 -7.01 4.97
N GLY A 81 -12.51 -6.66 5.07
CA GLY A 81 -11.41 -7.61 5.11
C GLY A 81 -11.49 -8.52 6.32
N PHE A 82 -11.66 -7.97 7.52
CA PHE A 82 -11.79 -8.76 8.74
C PHE A 82 -13.06 -9.62 8.76
N GLU A 83 -14.18 -9.17 8.19
CA GLU A 83 -15.39 -9.99 8.04
C GLU A 83 -15.10 -11.29 7.27
N LYS A 84 -14.39 -11.21 6.14
CA LYS A 84 -14.00 -12.37 5.31
C LYS A 84 -12.90 -13.19 5.98
N PHE A 85 -11.92 -12.53 6.55
CA PHE A 85 -10.77 -13.14 7.19
C PHE A 85 -11.18 -13.98 8.41
N CYS A 86 -11.99 -13.42 9.32
CA CYS A 86 -12.41 -14.09 10.53
C CYS A 86 -13.38 -15.26 10.30
N VAL A 87 -13.88 -15.47 9.07
CA VAL A 87 -14.61 -16.67 8.68
C VAL A 87 -13.78 -17.63 7.81
N GLY A 88 -12.50 -17.34 7.59
CA GLY A 88 -11.55 -18.20 6.88
C GLY A 88 -11.65 -18.16 5.35
N GLU A 89 -12.21 -17.11 4.76
CA GLU A 89 -12.30 -16.94 3.30
C GLU A 89 -10.98 -16.48 2.67
N THR A 90 -10.13 -15.75 3.44
CA THR A 90 -8.84 -15.25 3.03
C THR A 90 -7.71 -15.80 3.90
N ASP A 91 -6.49 -15.80 3.37
CA ASP A 91 -5.27 -16.21 4.07
C ASP A 91 -4.64 -15.07 4.86
N ILE A 92 -4.80 -13.83 4.33
CA ILE A 92 -4.28 -12.60 4.91
C ILE A 92 -5.39 -11.53 4.85
N SER A 93 -5.48 -10.69 5.89
CA SER A 93 -6.26 -9.45 5.85
C SER A 93 -5.33 -8.25 5.85
N ASP A 94 -5.54 -7.33 4.90
CA ASP A 94 -4.89 -6.01 4.87
C ASP A 94 -5.64 -5.05 5.78
N ALA A 95 -4.94 -4.32 6.65
CA ALA A 95 -5.58 -3.44 7.61
C ALA A 95 -4.82 -2.12 7.82
N SER A 96 -5.53 -1.01 7.79
CA SER A 96 -5.01 0.34 8.03
C SER A 96 -5.25 0.85 9.45
N ARG A 97 -5.73 -0.02 10.32
CA ARG A 97 -5.87 0.11 11.77
C ARG A 97 -5.71 -1.25 12.45
N PRO A 98 -5.45 -1.27 13.76
CA PRO A 98 -5.54 -2.52 14.52
C PRO A 98 -6.93 -3.14 14.45
N ILE A 99 -6.99 -4.47 14.58
CA ILE A 99 -8.24 -5.23 14.65
C ILE A 99 -9.05 -4.81 15.90
N GLU A 100 -10.34 -4.57 15.74
CA GLU A 100 -11.27 -4.16 16.79
C GLU A 100 -11.79 -5.34 17.63
N ASP A 101 -12.36 -5.05 18.81
CA ASP A 101 -12.74 -6.10 19.76
C ASP A 101 -13.91 -6.97 19.26
N ASP A 102 -14.82 -6.41 18.48
CA ASP A 102 -15.91 -7.15 17.83
C ASP A 102 -15.40 -8.04 16.69
N GLU A 103 -14.41 -7.57 15.91
CA GLU A 103 -13.73 -8.37 14.87
C GLU A 103 -12.93 -9.52 15.49
N LYS A 104 -12.20 -9.25 16.59
CA LYS A 104 -11.52 -10.30 17.37
C LYS A 104 -12.47 -11.38 17.85
N ALA A 105 -13.66 -10.98 18.35
CA ALA A 105 -14.66 -11.94 18.82
C ALA A 105 -15.14 -12.86 17.69
N ILE A 106 -15.32 -12.34 16.45
CA ILE A 106 -15.70 -13.16 15.29
C ILE A 106 -14.57 -14.14 14.94
N CYS A 107 -13.31 -13.69 14.94
CA CYS A 107 -12.17 -14.58 14.71
C CYS A 107 -12.09 -15.71 15.76
N GLU A 108 -12.29 -15.38 17.04
CA GLU A 108 -12.28 -16.36 18.15
C GLU A 108 -13.41 -17.38 18.01
N GLU A 109 -14.63 -16.95 17.67
CA GLU A 109 -15.78 -17.84 17.45
C GLU A 109 -15.53 -18.87 16.34
N ASN A 110 -14.84 -18.43 15.28
CA ASN A 110 -14.49 -19.29 14.14
C ASN A 110 -13.13 -20.00 14.29
N ASN A 111 -12.44 -19.84 15.43
CA ASN A 111 -11.11 -20.40 15.70
C ASN A 111 -10.05 -19.97 14.69
N VAL A 112 -10.17 -18.81 14.10
CA VAL A 112 -9.15 -18.20 13.23
C VAL A 112 -8.07 -17.57 14.11
N LYS A 113 -6.87 -18.12 14.03
CA LYS A 113 -5.69 -17.59 14.71
C LYS A 113 -4.84 -16.82 13.72
N TYR A 114 -4.30 -15.72 14.16
CA TYR A 114 -3.55 -14.78 13.32
C TYR A 114 -2.44 -14.10 14.11
N GLU A 115 -1.59 -13.38 13.39
CA GLU A 115 -0.61 -12.43 13.95
C GLU A 115 -0.83 -11.05 13.34
N GLU A 116 -0.68 -9.99 14.13
CA GLU A 116 -0.69 -8.59 13.66
C GLU A 116 0.72 -8.18 13.25
N ILE A 117 0.96 -7.97 11.98
CA ILE A 117 2.29 -7.68 11.44
C ILE A 117 2.29 -6.33 10.74
N GLN A 118 3.06 -5.37 11.27
CA GLN A 118 3.25 -4.07 10.63
C GLN A 118 4.17 -4.20 9.41
N VAL A 119 3.77 -3.65 8.26
CA VAL A 119 4.52 -3.76 7.00
C VAL A 119 5.01 -2.42 6.44
N ALA A 120 4.39 -1.31 6.83
CA ALA A 120 4.79 0.04 6.45
C ALA A 120 4.22 1.08 7.43
N ASN A 121 4.55 2.35 7.19
CA ASN A 121 3.90 3.50 7.82
C ASN A 121 3.24 4.35 6.72
N ASP A 122 2.06 4.86 6.99
CA ASP A 122 1.35 5.80 6.13
C ASP A 122 1.47 7.21 6.69
N GLY A 123 1.78 8.17 5.84
CA GLY A 123 1.85 9.58 6.18
C GLY A 123 1.20 10.41 5.09
N LEU A 124 0.18 11.20 5.44
CA LEU A 124 -0.43 12.17 4.54
C LEU A 124 0.07 13.57 4.85
N ALA A 125 0.37 14.33 3.82
CA ALA A 125 0.77 15.72 3.96
C ALA A 125 -0.32 16.66 3.44
N VAL A 126 -0.62 17.70 4.21
CA VAL A 126 -1.35 18.86 3.72
C VAL A 126 -0.33 19.74 3.01
N ILE A 127 -0.55 20.02 1.74
CA ILE A 127 0.37 20.78 0.91
C ILE A 127 -0.20 22.15 0.55
N ILE A 128 0.68 23.14 0.48
CA ILE A 128 0.37 24.52 0.11
C ILE A 128 1.32 25.03 -0.97
N ASN A 129 0.93 26.10 -1.63
CA ASN A 129 1.79 26.80 -2.58
C ASN A 129 3.02 27.40 -1.87
N PRO A 130 4.22 27.39 -2.46
CA PRO A 130 5.43 27.99 -1.86
C PRO A 130 5.31 29.48 -1.54
N GLU A 131 4.46 30.24 -2.26
CA GLU A 131 4.19 31.64 -1.98
C GLU A 131 3.19 31.88 -0.83
N ASN A 132 2.59 30.81 -0.31
CA ASN A 132 1.73 30.85 0.88
C ASN A 132 2.62 30.82 2.13
N ASP A 133 2.94 32.00 2.66
CA ASP A 133 3.82 32.17 3.82
C ASP A 133 3.06 32.29 5.17
N TRP A 134 1.72 32.26 5.12
CA TRP A 134 0.84 32.45 6.28
C TRP A 134 0.27 31.14 6.87
N ALA A 135 0.16 30.06 6.08
CA ALA A 135 -0.45 28.78 6.50
C ALA A 135 0.59 27.67 6.69
N LYS A 136 1.79 27.99 7.19
CA LYS A 136 2.89 27.03 7.39
C LYS A 136 2.61 26.00 8.49
N CYS A 137 1.75 26.34 9.45
CA CYS A 137 1.23 25.44 10.45
C CYS A 137 -0.29 25.59 10.52
N LEU A 138 -1.01 24.48 10.43
CA LEU A 138 -2.46 24.45 10.51
C LEU A 138 -2.89 23.48 11.63
N THR A 139 -3.89 23.88 12.40
CA THR A 139 -4.52 22.96 13.34
C THR A 139 -5.43 21.97 12.59
N VAL A 140 -5.66 20.80 13.18
CA VAL A 140 -6.62 19.82 12.66
C VAL A 140 -7.98 20.45 12.40
N GLU A 141 -8.46 21.32 13.31
CA GLU A 141 -9.74 22.01 13.17
C GLU A 141 -9.75 23.00 12.00
N GLN A 142 -8.64 23.65 11.71
CA GLN A 142 -8.53 24.52 10.54
C GLN A 142 -8.60 23.71 9.24
N VAL A 143 -7.86 22.60 9.15
CA VAL A 143 -7.91 21.69 8.00
C VAL A 143 -9.32 21.11 7.84
N LYS A 144 -9.94 20.67 8.94
CA LYS A 144 -11.34 20.20 8.95
C LYS A 144 -12.30 21.27 8.43
N SER A 145 -12.16 22.51 8.87
CA SER A 145 -13.03 23.61 8.42
C SER A 145 -13.00 23.80 6.90
N ILE A 146 -11.89 23.45 6.25
CA ILE A 146 -11.72 23.53 4.80
C ILE A 146 -12.42 22.35 4.11
N TYR A 147 -12.19 21.11 4.58
CA TYR A 147 -12.55 19.89 3.85
C TYR A 147 -13.82 19.19 4.32
N ASP A 148 -14.40 19.54 5.49
CA ASP A 148 -15.56 18.84 6.02
C ASP A 148 -16.82 19.05 5.16
N LYS A 149 -17.71 18.09 5.26
CA LYS A 149 -19.02 18.11 4.58
C LYS A 149 -19.81 19.39 4.87
N GLY A 150 -20.17 20.08 3.80
CA GLY A 150 -20.94 21.33 3.89
C GLY A 150 -20.10 22.58 4.15
N SER A 151 -18.77 22.46 4.24
CA SER A 151 -17.88 23.62 4.28
C SER A 151 -18.16 24.59 3.12
N LYS A 152 -18.06 25.89 3.40
CA LYS A 152 -18.18 27.00 2.43
C LYS A 152 -16.95 27.88 2.47
N VAL A 153 -15.88 27.40 3.08
CA VAL A 153 -14.60 28.10 3.10
C VAL A 153 -14.05 28.15 1.67
N ASP A 154 -13.79 29.38 1.20
CA ASP A 154 -13.28 29.70 -0.13
C ASP A 154 -12.19 30.78 -0.10
N SER A 155 -11.79 31.24 1.12
CA SER A 155 -10.73 32.21 1.36
C SER A 155 -9.95 31.85 2.63
N TRP A 156 -8.65 32.05 2.62
CA TRP A 156 -7.78 31.81 3.77
C TRP A 156 -8.18 32.58 5.01
N LYS A 157 -8.70 33.81 4.86
CA LYS A 157 -9.19 34.63 5.97
C LYS A 157 -10.39 34.03 6.72
N GLN A 158 -11.16 33.13 6.07
CA GLN A 158 -12.25 32.41 6.72
C GLN A 158 -11.72 31.25 7.58
N VAL A 159 -10.53 30.74 7.28
CA VAL A 159 -9.86 29.70 8.10
C VAL A 159 -9.30 30.33 9.38
N ASP A 160 -8.60 31.47 9.23
CA ASP A 160 -8.09 32.25 10.36
C ASP A 160 -8.15 33.74 10.02
N PRO A 161 -8.73 34.58 10.90
CA PRO A 161 -8.82 36.03 10.66
C PRO A 161 -7.47 36.75 10.52
N SER A 162 -6.37 36.13 10.97
CA SER A 162 -4.99 36.66 10.82
C SER A 162 -4.41 36.41 9.42
N PHE A 163 -5.00 35.48 8.66
CA PHE A 163 -4.55 35.18 7.30
C PHE A 163 -5.06 36.23 6.29
N PRO A 164 -4.40 36.37 5.16
CA PRO A 164 -4.84 37.29 4.12
C PRO A 164 -6.18 36.88 3.52
N ASP A 165 -6.88 37.83 2.93
CA ASP A 165 -8.09 37.57 2.16
C ASP A 165 -7.72 37.06 0.75
N GLU A 166 -7.03 35.92 0.73
CA GLU A 166 -6.58 35.23 -0.49
C GLU A 166 -7.60 34.14 -0.84
N PRO A 167 -8.12 34.10 -2.07
CA PRO A 167 -9.00 33.03 -2.53
C PRO A 167 -8.30 31.67 -2.43
N MET A 168 -9.05 30.64 -2.02
CA MET A 168 -8.55 29.27 -1.93
C MET A 168 -8.84 28.51 -3.22
N GLU A 169 -7.85 27.74 -3.69
CA GLU A 169 -8.05 26.66 -4.65
C GLU A 169 -7.77 25.33 -3.94
N ILE A 170 -8.79 24.51 -3.81
CA ILE A 170 -8.79 23.30 -2.97
C ILE A 170 -8.66 22.09 -3.86
N PHE A 171 -7.68 21.24 -3.56
CA PHE A 171 -7.37 20.00 -4.26
C PHE A 171 -7.33 18.83 -3.28
N GLY A 172 -7.38 17.61 -3.80
CA GLY A 172 -7.23 16.39 -2.99
C GLY A 172 -7.62 15.14 -3.74
N ALA A 173 -7.46 14.00 -3.08
CA ALA A 173 -7.77 12.71 -3.64
C ALA A 173 -9.28 12.57 -3.95
N GLY A 174 -9.60 11.75 -4.94
CA GLY A 174 -10.95 11.35 -5.27
C GLY A 174 -11.48 10.21 -4.38
N THR A 175 -12.75 9.88 -4.55
CA THR A 175 -13.47 8.94 -3.68
C THR A 175 -13.05 7.47 -3.82
N ASP A 176 -12.27 7.12 -4.83
CA ASP A 176 -11.78 5.77 -5.05
C ASP A 176 -10.37 5.55 -4.45
N SER A 177 -9.84 6.55 -3.72
CA SER A 177 -8.49 6.58 -3.16
C SER A 177 -8.46 6.25 -1.66
N GLY A 178 -7.57 5.34 -1.25
CA GLY A 178 -7.27 5.12 0.17
C GLY A 178 -6.73 6.36 0.91
N THR A 179 -6.12 7.30 0.18
CA THR A 179 -5.73 8.62 0.69
C THR A 179 -6.95 9.46 1.08
N PHE A 180 -8.02 9.43 0.27
CA PHE A 180 -9.28 10.08 0.58
C PHE A 180 -9.94 9.48 1.82
N ASP A 181 -10.01 8.15 1.88
CA ASP A 181 -10.62 7.44 3.01
C ASP A 181 -9.92 7.81 4.32
N TYR A 182 -8.60 7.72 4.34
CA TYR A 182 -7.82 8.04 5.53
C TYR A 182 -7.89 9.53 5.91
N PHE A 183 -7.73 10.43 4.94
CA PHE A 183 -7.80 11.86 5.23
C PHE A 183 -9.14 12.24 5.83
N THR A 184 -10.24 11.74 5.27
CA THR A 184 -11.59 12.07 5.75
C THR A 184 -11.86 11.47 7.12
N GLU A 185 -11.40 10.26 7.40
CA GLU A 185 -11.47 9.65 8.73
C GLU A 185 -10.67 10.46 9.75
N ALA A 186 -9.40 10.73 9.47
CA ALA A 186 -8.48 11.37 10.41
C ALA A 186 -8.82 12.84 10.69
N ILE A 187 -9.26 13.58 9.69
CA ILE A 187 -9.53 15.03 9.78
C ILE A 187 -11.01 15.30 10.05
N ASN A 188 -11.91 14.67 9.30
CA ASN A 188 -13.35 14.95 9.38
C ASN A 188 -14.06 14.04 10.39
N GLY A 189 -13.40 12.96 10.83
CA GLY A 189 -13.90 12.04 11.87
C GLY A 189 -14.81 10.93 11.35
N GLU A 190 -14.92 10.79 10.01
CA GLU A 190 -15.72 9.74 9.38
C GLU A 190 -15.21 9.54 7.95
N GLU A 191 -14.89 8.27 7.58
CA GLU A 191 -14.47 7.89 6.25
C GLU A 191 -15.52 8.32 5.20
N GLY A 192 -15.04 8.90 4.09
CA GLY A 192 -15.88 9.40 3.01
C GLY A 192 -16.58 10.74 3.30
N ARG A 193 -16.47 11.28 4.51
CA ARG A 193 -17.08 12.53 4.88
C ARG A 193 -16.27 13.74 4.40
N SER A 194 -16.69 14.35 3.29
CA SER A 194 -15.99 15.51 2.68
C SER A 194 -16.96 16.47 2.00
N ARG A 195 -16.47 17.68 1.71
CA ARG A 195 -17.10 18.57 0.73
C ARG A 195 -16.96 17.95 -0.68
N SER A 196 -17.83 18.33 -1.60
CA SER A 196 -17.82 17.82 -2.97
C SER A 196 -17.46 18.87 -4.01
N ASP A 197 -17.20 20.11 -3.58
CA ASP A 197 -16.91 21.27 -4.43
C ASP A 197 -15.43 21.68 -4.42
N TYR A 198 -14.53 20.67 -4.44
CA TYR A 198 -13.10 20.83 -4.60
C TYR A 198 -12.59 20.09 -5.86
N ASN A 199 -11.35 20.32 -6.25
CA ASN A 199 -10.73 19.62 -7.40
C ASN A 199 -10.27 18.23 -6.95
N ALA A 200 -11.16 17.23 -7.08
CA ALA A 200 -10.88 15.85 -6.75
C ALA A 200 -10.16 15.15 -7.93
N THR A 201 -9.11 14.39 -7.62
CA THR A 201 -8.36 13.62 -8.63
C THR A 201 -7.71 12.38 -8.00
N GLU A 202 -7.60 11.30 -8.78
CA GLU A 202 -6.82 10.11 -8.41
C GLU A 202 -5.33 10.24 -8.80
N ASP A 203 -4.96 11.30 -9.51
CA ASP A 203 -3.57 11.58 -9.91
C ASP A 203 -2.96 12.68 -9.04
N ASP A 204 -2.10 12.31 -8.11
CA ASP A 204 -1.40 13.24 -7.20
C ASP A 204 -0.56 14.29 -7.94
N ASN A 205 -0.09 14.00 -9.17
CA ASN A 205 0.61 15.01 -9.98
C ASN A 205 -0.31 16.16 -10.38
N VAL A 206 -1.61 15.89 -10.58
CA VAL A 206 -2.62 16.93 -10.84
C VAL A 206 -2.83 17.79 -9.61
N THR A 207 -2.86 17.19 -8.41
CA THR A 207 -2.91 17.91 -7.14
C THR A 207 -1.69 18.80 -6.95
N VAL A 208 -0.48 18.28 -7.20
CA VAL A 208 0.78 19.05 -7.15
C VAL A 208 0.75 20.24 -8.12
N GLN A 209 0.32 20.03 -9.37
CA GLN A 209 0.23 21.10 -10.38
C GLN A 209 -0.78 22.16 -9.99
N GLY A 210 -1.95 21.76 -9.48
CA GLY A 210 -3.00 22.66 -9.05
C GLY A 210 -2.53 23.55 -7.90
N VAL A 211 -1.99 22.94 -6.83
CA VAL A 211 -1.50 23.69 -5.66
C VAL A 211 -0.34 24.59 -6.03
N SER A 212 0.62 24.14 -6.85
CA SER A 212 1.76 24.96 -7.27
C SER A 212 1.36 26.12 -8.19
N GLY A 213 0.25 25.97 -8.93
CA GLY A 213 -0.25 26.97 -9.87
C GLY A 213 -1.05 28.11 -9.25
N ALA A 214 -1.55 27.97 -8.03
CA ALA A 214 -2.42 28.90 -7.33
C ALA A 214 -1.80 29.33 -6.01
N LYS A 215 -1.57 30.64 -5.79
CA LYS A 215 -0.99 31.14 -4.54
C LYS A 215 -1.79 30.75 -3.29
N GLY A 216 -3.12 30.75 -3.39
CA GLY A 216 -4.02 30.25 -2.34
C GLY A 216 -4.28 28.75 -2.40
N GLY A 217 -3.52 27.99 -3.20
CA GLY A 217 -3.66 26.54 -3.37
C GLY A 217 -3.39 25.77 -2.09
N ILE A 218 -4.26 24.79 -1.80
CA ILE A 218 -4.13 23.79 -0.75
C ILE A 218 -4.55 22.42 -1.29
N GLY A 219 -3.87 21.38 -0.85
CA GLY A 219 -4.20 20.00 -1.19
C GLY A 219 -3.75 19.04 -0.11
N TYR A 220 -4.02 17.75 -0.30
CA TYR A 220 -3.43 16.68 0.50
C TYR A 220 -3.07 15.49 -0.39
N LEU A 221 -2.01 14.79 -0.03
CA LEU A 221 -1.48 13.63 -0.74
C LEU A 221 -0.50 12.85 0.14
N GLY A 222 -0.01 11.72 -0.34
CA GLY A 222 1.00 10.92 0.35
C GLY A 222 2.34 11.66 0.52
N LEU A 223 3.00 11.47 1.65
CA LEU A 223 4.27 12.15 1.98
C LEU A 223 5.35 11.92 0.91
N SER A 224 5.43 10.72 0.34
CA SER A 224 6.41 10.38 -0.70
C SER A 224 6.32 11.29 -1.94
N PHE A 225 5.13 11.80 -2.27
CA PHE A 225 4.95 12.78 -3.36
C PHE A 225 5.51 14.15 -3.01
N VAL A 226 5.48 14.54 -1.73
CA VAL A 226 6.09 15.81 -1.29
C VAL A 226 7.59 15.77 -1.52
N GLU A 227 8.25 14.70 -1.10
CA GLU A 227 9.70 14.51 -1.25
C GLU A 227 10.13 14.52 -2.73
N GLN A 228 9.32 13.93 -3.62
CA GLN A 228 9.57 13.93 -5.06
C GLN A 228 9.33 15.29 -5.74
N ASN A 229 8.63 16.22 -5.08
CA ASN A 229 8.24 17.52 -5.63
C ASN A 229 8.74 18.71 -4.80
N GLU A 230 9.86 18.54 -4.12
CA GLU A 230 10.51 19.62 -3.39
C GLU A 230 10.67 20.89 -4.25
N GLY A 231 10.33 22.02 -3.66
CA GLY A 231 10.39 23.34 -4.30
C GLY A 231 9.21 23.70 -5.21
N LYS A 232 8.33 22.75 -5.56
CA LYS A 232 7.08 23.05 -6.29
C LYS A 232 5.92 23.27 -5.31
N ILE A 233 5.92 22.53 -4.22
CA ILE A 233 4.94 22.57 -3.13
C ILE A 233 5.65 22.60 -1.79
N VAL A 234 4.95 23.01 -0.74
CA VAL A 234 5.42 22.97 0.65
C VAL A 234 4.43 22.18 1.48
N ALA A 235 4.91 21.24 2.28
CA ALA A 235 4.07 20.60 3.27
C ALA A 235 3.87 21.54 4.46
N ALA A 236 2.62 21.76 4.84
CA ALA A 236 2.29 22.46 6.06
C ALA A 236 2.53 21.55 7.28
N GLU A 237 3.04 22.13 8.35
CA GLU A 237 3.05 21.47 9.67
C GLU A 237 1.62 21.32 10.18
N ILE A 238 1.35 20.26 10.92
CA ILE A 238 0.04 20.03 11.54
C ILE A 238 0.17 20.11 13.06
N ASP A 239 -0.71 20.90 13.67
CA ASP A 239 -0.90 20.91 15.12
C ASP A 239 -2.04 19.96 15.48
N GLY A 240 -1.65 18.77 15.95
CA GLY A 240 -2.56 17.74 16.46
C GLY A 240 -2.96 17.93 17.93
N GLY A 241 -2.59 19.07 18.54
CA GLY A 241 -2.87 19.40 19.94
C GLY A 241 -1.61 19.59 20.81
N ASP A 242 -0.46 19.12 20.35
CA ASP A 242 0.83 19.19 21.05
C ASP A 242 1.81 20.21 20.41
N GLY A 243 1.33 21.00 19.45
CA GLY A 243 2.09 21.95 18.65
C GLY A 243 2.32 21.49 17.23
N CYS A 244 2.95 22.38 16.44
CA CYS A 244 3.19 22.15 15.02
C CYS A 244 4.25 21.08 14.80
N VAL A 245 3.91 20.03 14.05
CA VAL A 245 4.83 18.96 13.65
C VAL A 245 4.91 18.92 12.13
N ALA A 246 6.13 18.98 11.58
CA ALA A 246 6.35 18.84 10.16
C ALA A 246 6.21 17.38 9.72
N PRO A 247 5.55 17.09 8.58
CA PRO A 247 5.56 15.74 8.02
C PRO A 247 6.96 15.40 7.51
N SER A 248 7.48 14.28 7.98
CA SER A 248 8.72 13.67 7.51
C SER A 248 8.68 12.17 7.76
N SER A 249 9.53 11.40 7.10
CA SER A 249 9.65 9.97 7.36
C SER A 249 9.87 9.68 8.86
N GLU A 250 10.71 10.49 9.55
CA GLU A 250 10.99 10.34 10.99
C GLU A 250 9.74 10.59 11.85
N THR A 251 9.00 11.69 11.62
CA THR A 251 7.82 12.03 12.43
C THR A 251 6.62 11.13 12.15
N VAL A 252 6.54 10.56 10.93
CA VAL A 252 5.56 9.52 10.57
C VAL A 252 5.91 8.21 11.26
N GLN A 253 7.15 7.76 11.18
CA GLN A 253 7.62 6.51 11.80
C GLN A 253 7.51 6.53 13.33
N SER A 254 7.78 7.68 13.96
CA SER A 254 7.64 7.84 15.41
C SER A 254 6.20 8.02 15.88
N GLY A 255 5.26 8.33 14.95
CA GLY A 255 3.87 8.66 15.27
C GLY A 255 3.69 10.03 15.93
N GLU A 256 4.68 10.93 15.82
CA GLU A 256 4.56 12.31 16.29
C GLU A 256 3.66 13.14 15.38
N TYR A 257 3.67 12.88 14.06
CA TYR A 257 2.86 13.58 13.08
C TYR A 257 1.40 13.13 13.12
N LYS A 258 0.64 13.67 14.07
CA LYS A 258 -0.76 13.31 14.31
C LYS A 258 -1.74 14.36 13.76
N PRO A 259 -2.94 13.93 13.28
CA PRO A 259 -3.43 12.56 13.13
C PRO A 259 -3.09 11.92 11.77
N LEU A 260 -2.22 12.54 10.97
CA LEU A 260 -1.95 12.18 9.58
C LEU A 260 -0.78 11.17 9.42
N SER A 261 -0.49 10.40 10.47
CA SER A 261 0.41 9.24 10.40
C SER A 261 -0.21 8.03 11.09
N ARG A 262 -0.07 6.84 10.46
CA ARG A 262 -0.55 5.58 11.01
C ARG A 262 0.31 4.40 10.57
N PRO A 263 0.42 3.33 11.37
CA PRO A 263 0.99 2.06 10.94
C PRO A 263 0.03 1.32 10.00
N LEU A 264 0.60 0.57 9.05
CA LEU A 264 -0.12 -0.31 8.14
C LEU A 264 0.23 -1.76 8.43
N PHE A 265 -0.78 -2.63 8.41
CA PHE A 265 -0.67 -4.00 8.87
C PHE A 265 -1.15 -5.01 7.84
N ILE A 266 -0.58 -6.22 7.93
CA ILE A 266 -1.18 -7.44 7.40
C ILE A 266 -1.49 -8.37 8.57
N TYR A 267 -2.55 -9.16 8.43
CA TYR A 267 -2.97 -10.18 9.40
C TYR A 267 -2.95 -11.54 8.71
N PRO A 268 -1.83 -12.27 8.70
CA PRO A 268 -1.80 -13.63 8.21
C PRO A 268 -2.44 -14.59 9.21
N THR A 269 -3.20 -15.58 8.71
CA THR A 269 -3.64 -16.71 9.53
C THR A 269 -2.46 -17.61 9.88
N THR A 270 -2.49 -18.28 11.05
CA THR A 270 -1.48 -19.30 11.37
C THR A 270 -1.53 -20.52 10.43
N GLU A 271 -2.64 -20.72 9.72
CA GLU A 271 -2.80 -21.81 8.75
C GLU A 271 -1.99 -21.57 7.45
N ILE A 272 -1.65 -20.31 7.12
CA ILE A 272 -0.85 -19.99 5.94
C ILE A 272 0.56 -20.60 6.02
N GLU A 273 1.13 -20.76 7.22
CA GLU A 273 2.42 -21.42 7.45
C GLU A 273 2.44 -22.90 7.02
N LYS A 274 1.26 -23.54 6.92
CA LYS A 274 1.14 -24.92 6.44
C LYS A 274 1.15 -25.04 4.92
N LYS A 275 1.04 -23.91 4.22
CA LYS A 275 1.14 -23.80 2.77
C LYS A 275 2.57 -23.39 2.42
N PRO A 276 3.35 -24.22 1.69
CA PRO A 276 4.72 -23.86 1.33
C PRO A 276 4.83 -22.50 0.62
N GLU A 277 3.89 -22.21 -0.29
CA GLU A 277 3.80 -20.91 -0.99
C GLU A 277 3.43 -19.76 -0.06
N GLY A 278 2.57 -20.02 0.94
CA GLY A 278 2.14 -18.99 1.90
C GLY A 278 3.27 -18.60 2.85
N LYS A 279 3.98 -19.59 3.38
CA LYS A 279 5.17 -19.40 4.22
C LYS A 279 6.23 -18.61 3.46
N ALA A 280 6.59 -19.04 2.25
CA ALA A 280 7.59 -18.37 1.44
C ALA A 280 7.19 -16.93 1.08
N PHE A 281 5.91 -16.67 0.83
CA PHE A 281 5.41 -15.31 0.58
C PHE A 281 5.57 -14.38 1.79
N LEU A 282 5.25 -14.87 3.00
CA LEU A 282 5.40 -14.07 4.22
C LEU A 282 6.87 -13.80 4.54
N GLU A 283 7.74 -14.81 4.40
CA GLU A 283 9.19 -14.63 4.55
C GLU A 283 9.71 -13.58 3.55
N PHE A 284 9.33 -13.70 2.27
CA PHE A 284 9.67 -12.73 1.23
C PHE A 284 9.16 -11.32 1.56
N TYR A 285 7.90 -11.19 1.99
CA TYR A 285 7.31 -9.88 2.34
C TYR A 285 8.10 -9.23 3.48
N GLY A 286 8.39 -10.00 4.55
CA GLY A 286 9.15 -9.49 5.71
C GLY A 286 10.59 -9.10 5.39
N GLU A 287 11.25 -9.81 4.47
CA GLU A 287 12.61 -9.50 4.02
C GLU A 287 12.69 -8.28 3.08
N ASN A 288 11.59 -7.98 2.37
CA ASN A 288 11.56 -6.95 1.32
C ASN A 288 10.66 -5.74 1.66
N THR A 289 10.37 -5.49 2.95
CA THR A 289 9.46 -4.40 3.37
C THR A 289 9.85 -3.04 2.83
N ASP A 290 11.15 -2.73 2.71
CA ASP A 290 11.61 -1.45 2.17
C ASP A 290 11.26 -1.32 0.69
N GLN A 291 11.62 -2.32 -0.11
CA GLN A 291 11.33 -2.31 -1.54
C GLN A 291 9.84 -2.27 -1.82
N VAL A 292 9.06 -3.00 -1.04
CA VAL A 292 7.59 -3.01 -1.13
C VAL A 292 7.02 -1.64 -0.78
N ALA A 293 7.47 -1.02 0.32
CA ALA A 293 7.01 0.31 0.73
C ALA A 293 7.40 1.40 -0.29
N GLU A 294 8.63 1.36 -0.80
CA GLU A 294 9.09 2.30 -1.84
C GLU A 294 8.29 2.16 -3.14
N GLN A 295 8.03 0.92 -3.60
CA GLN A 295 7.24 0.68 -4.81
C GLN A 295 5.79 1.13 -4.65
N ALA A 296 5.22 0.96 -3.47
CA ALA A 296 3.86 1.38 -3.14
C ALA A 296 3.75 2.85 -2.67
N LEU A 297 4.87 3.59 -2.62
CA LEU A 297 4.96 5.00 -2.22
C LEU A 297 4.54 5.28 -0.76
N PHE A 298 4.82 4.33 0.13
CA PHE A 298 4.64 4.48 1.58
C PHE A 298 5.97 4.71 2.30
N VAL A 299 5.90 5.12 3.57
CA VAL A 299 7.07 5.31 4.42
C VAL A 299 7.55 3.95 4.94
N PRO A 300 8.81 3.56 4.67
CA PRO A 300 9.36 2.29 5.13
C PRO A 300 9.34 2.15 6.65
N LEU A 301 9.53 0.92 7.12
CA LEU A 301 9.71 0.61 8.53
C LEU A 301 11.07 1.11 9.04
N THR A 302 11.15 1.47 10.33
CA THR A 302 12.44 1.64 11.03
C THR A 302 13.12 0.27 11.19
N GLU A 303 14.42 0.25 11.48
CA GLU A 303 15.15 -0.99 11.75
C GLU A 303 14.59 -1.78 12.95
N GLU A 304 14.03 -1.08 13.95
CA GLU A 304 13.37 -1.71 15.09
C GLU A 304 12.04 -2.37 14.65
N GLN A 305 11.23 -1.65 13.86
CA GLN A 305 9.98 -2.18 13.31
C GLN A 305 10.24 -3.38 12.41
N LYS A 306 11.25 -3.34 11.51
CA LYS A 306 11.65 -4.47 10.66
C LYS A 306 12.04 -5.71 11.48
N THR A 307 12.85 -5.50 12.51
CA THR A 307 13.27 -6.59 13.40
C THR A 307 12.05 -7.24 14.06
N LYS A 308 11.08 -6.44 14.49
CA LYS A 308 9.83 -6.92 15.07
C LYS A 308 9.02 -7.70 14.03
N THR A 309 8.82 -7.15 12.85
CA THR A 309 8.10 -7.78 11.73
C THR A 309 8.68 -9.15 11.37
N GLN A 310 9.99 -9.22 11.15
CA GLN A 310 10.68 -10.48 10.86
C GLN A 310 10.52 -11.50 12.01
N GLY A 311 10.69 -11.05 13.26
CA GLY A 311 10.52 -11.92 14.42
C GLY A 311 9.08 -12.45 14.57
N GLN A 312 8.06 -11.68 14.21
CA GLN A 312 6.67 -12.11 14.22
C GLN A 312 6.40 -13.14 13.12
N ILE A 313 6.93 -12.93 11.90
CA ILE A 313 6.81 -13.90 10.81
C ILE A 313 7.49 -15.22 11.17
N GLU A 314 8.70 -15.18 11.72
CA GLU A 314 9.44 -16.39 12.15
C GLU A 314 8.72 -17.18 13.26
N GLN A 315 7.88 -16.54 14.06
CA GLN A 315 7.16 -17.15 15.18
C GLN A 315 5.75 -17.56 14.81
N LEU A 316 5.24 -17.15 13.65
CA LEU A 316 3.89 -17.48 13.20
C LEU A 316 3.69 -19.00 13.17
N GLY A 317 2.64 -19.49 13.82
CA GLY A 317 2.29 -20.93 13.84
C GLY A 317 3.11 -21.81 14.78
N LYS A 318 4.02 -21.26 15.61
CA LYS A 318 4.83 -22.02 16.59
C LYS A 318 4.12 -22.24 17.93
#